data_ab00a14b61494da6190177e9927cba8b
#
_entry.id   ab00a14b61494da6190177e9927cba8b
#
_cell.length_a   1.000
_cell.length_b   1.000
_cell.length_c   1.000
_cell.angle_alpha   90.00
_cell.angle_beta   90.00
_cell.angle_gamma   90.00
#
_symmetry.space_group_name_H-M   'P 1'
#
loop_
_entity.id
_entity.type
_entity.pdbx_description
1 polymer ?
#
loop_
_entity_poly.entity_id
_entity_poly.type
_entity_poly.pdbx_seq_one_letter_code
_entity_poly.pdbx_strand_id
1 'polypeptide(L)'
;PESLTVHSLAIKRAAALNVWRDKYSDLSIENSAEMVELAADYASSMEMQPYYMYRQKNMAGNYENVGYSKAGKECIYNVLIMEEKQTIIAMGAGASSKIVFHNQSDDDHSVRIERVENVKDVTNYIERIDEMIDRKRKFFAENMELI
;
A
#
# COMPACT_ATOMS: atom_id res chain seq x y z
N PRO A 1 5.77 17.08 -13.54
CA PRO A 1 6.20 16.17 -12.46
C PRO A 1 7.19 15.14 -12.97
N GLU A 2 7.95 14.50 -12.07
CA GLU A 2 8.88 13.40 -12.41
C GLU A 2 8.24 12.03 -12.21
N SER A 3 7.19 11.95 -11.38
CA SER A 3 6.38 10.77 -11.20
C SER A 3 4.95 11.13 -10.84
N LEU A 4 4.03 10.23 -11.06
CA LEU A 4 2.63 10.34 -10.65
C LEU A 4 2.05 8.95 -10.35
N THR A 5 1.00 8.91 -9.55
CA THR A 5 0.22 7.69 -9.34
C THR A 5 -1.24 7.96 -9.68
N VAL A 6 -1.79 7.13 -10.53
CA VAL A 6 -3.21 7.15 -10.89
C VAL A 6 -3.93 6.13 -10.00
N HIS A 7 -4.88 6.61 -9.21
CA HIS A 7 -5.65 5.78 -8.31
C HIS A 7 -7.06 5.54 -8.85
N SER A 8 -7.44 4.27 -8.92
CA SER A 8 -8.85 3.89 -9.04
C SER A 8 -9.49 3.87 -7.66
N LEU A 9 -10.65 4.53 -7.51
CA LEU A 9 -11.28 4.68 -6.20
C LEU A 9 -11.75 3.34 -5.63
N ALA A 10 -11.32 3.03 -4.41
CA ALA A 10 -11.81 1.89 -3.64
C ALA A 10 -12.66 2.38 -2.45
N ILE A 11 -13.94 2.06 -2.46
CA ILE A 11 -14.84 2.47 -1.38
C ILE A 11 -14.74 1.47 -0.22
N LYS A 12 -14.20 1.92 0.89
CA LYS A 12 -14.08 1.14 2.12
C LYS A 12 -15.40 1.17 2.90
N ARG A 13 -15.70 0.09 3.64
CA ARG A 13 -16.96 -0.04 4.43
C ARG A 13 -17.18 1.14 5.39
N ALA A 14 -16.15 1.62 6.06
CA ALA A 14 -16.19 2.71 7.02
C ALA A 14 -15.94 4.10 6.43
N ALA A 15 -15.79 4.22 5.11
CA ALA A 15 -15.62 5.52 4.48
C ALA A 15 -16.92 6.32 4.53
N ALA A 16 -16.82 7.64 4.76
CA ALA A 16 -17.95 8.55 4.80
C ALA A 16 -18.83 8.43 3.55
N LEU A 17 -18.22 8.25 2.40
CA LEU A 17 -18.89 8.04 1.11
C LEU A 17 -19.78 6.79 1.09
N ASN A 18 -19.44 5.75 1.85
CA ASN A 18 -20.25 4.55 1.97
C ASN A 18 -21.28 4.64 3.12
N VAL A 19 -20.87 5.23 4.26
CA VAL A 19 -21.73 5.35 5.45
C VAL A 19 -22.89 6.31 5.20
N TRP A 20 -22.65 7.38 4.45
CA TRP A 20 -23.65 8.43 4.18
C TRP A 20 -23.98 8.52 2.70
N ARG A 21 -24.26 7.37 2.10
CA ARG A 21 -24.57 7.22 0.69
C ARG A 21 -25.63 8.19 0.18
N ASP A 22 -26.66 8.43 0.96
CA ASP A 22 -27.77 9.32 0.59
C ASP A 22 -27.29 10.77 0.38
N LYS A 23 -26.26 11.21 1.11
CA LYS A 23 -25.67 12.55 0.93
C LYS A 23 -24.81 12.66 -0.33
N TYR A 24 -24.45 11.55 -0.92
CA TYR A 24 -23.56 11.46 -2.08
C TYR A 24 -24.25 10.76 -3.26
N SER A 25 -25.61 10.76 -3.27
CA SER A 25 -26.43 10.11 -4.31
C SER A 25 -26.13 10.60 -5.72
N ASP A 26 -25.71 11.88 -5.84
CA ASP A 26 -25.43 12.52 -7.12
C ASP A 26 -24.00 12.27 -7.63
N LEU A 27 -23.17 11.57 -6.85
CA LEU A 27 -21.82 11.21 -7.28
C LEU A 27 -21.86 9.92 -8.10
N SER A 28 -21.62 10.03 -9.39
CA SER A 28 -21.27 8.89 -10.22
C SER A 28 -19.80 8.52 -9.94
N ILE A 29 -19.58 7.33 -9.35
CA ILE A 29 -18.25 6.79 -9.10
C ILE A 29 -18.00 5.74 -10.16
N GLU A 30 -17.76 6.19 -11.36
CA GLU A 30 -17.42 5.34 -12.47
C GLU A 30 -15.93 5.49 -12.79
N ASN A 31 -15.30 4.37 -13.06
CA ASN A 31 -13.99 4.33 -13.68
C ASN A 31 -14.13 3.54 -14.98
N SER A 32 -13.73 4.12 -16.09
CA SER A 32 -13.85 3.48 -17.40
C SER A 32 -12.47 3.15 -17.98
N ALA A 33 -12.45 2.25 -18.97
CA ALA A 33 -11.24 1.95 -19.70
C ALA A 33 -10.65 3.19 -20.35
N GLU A 34 -11.50 4.06 -20.92
CA GLU A 34 -11.07 5.30 -21.55
C GLU A 34 -10.37 6.25 -20.56
N MET A 35 -10.83 6.33 -19.32
CA MET A 35 -10.16 7.15 -18.29
C MET A 35 -8.79 6.60 -17.94
N VAL A 36 -8.64 5.27 -17.87
CA VAL A 36 -7.37 4.61 -17.58
C VAL A 36 -6.40 4.80 -18.76
N GLU A 37 -6.86 4.61 -19.98
CA GLU A 37 -6.09 4.84 -21.21
C GLU A 37 -5.64 6.29 -21.33
N LEU A 38 -6.55 7.25 -21.11
CA LEU A 38 -6.24 8.66 -21.12
C LEU A 38 -5.15 9.03 -20.11
N ALA A 39 -5.21 8.47 -18.91
CA ALA A 39 -4.17 8.67 -17.89
C ALA A 39 -2.81 8.12 -18.33
N ALA A 40 -2.80 6.96 -18.98
CA ALA A 40 -1.58 6.35 -19.53
C ALA A 40 -0.99 7.18 -20.67
N ASP A 41 -1.83 7.70 -21.57
CA ASP A 41 -1.41 8.54 -22.68
C ASP A 41 -0.79 9.85 -22.19
N TYR A 42 -1.40 10.49 -21.18
CA TYR A 42 -0.82 11.69 -20.57
C TYR A 42 0.49 11.39 -19.85
N ALA A 43 0.60 10.27 -19.12
CA ALA A 43 1.86 9.88 -18.50
C ALA A 43 2.94 9.67 -19.57
N SER A 44 2.62 8.97 -20.65
CA SER A 44 3.52 8.76 -21.79
C SER A 44 3.95 10.08 -22.45
N SER A 45 3.03 11.03 -22.64
CA SER A 45 3.34 12.35 -23.19
C SER A 45 4.29 13.19 -22.31
N MET A 46 4.35 12.86 -21.00
CA MET A 46 5.30 13.43 -20.05
C MET A 46 6.59 12.62 -19.91
N GLU A 47 6.85 11.70 -20.82
CA GLU A 47 8.02 10.80 -20.82
C GLU A 47 8.08 9.87 -19.60
N MET A 48 6.92 9.49 -19.05
CA MET A 48 6.82 8.56 -17.93
C MET A 48 6.43 7.17 -18.41
N GLN A 49 6.98 6.16 -17.73
CA GLN A 49 6.63 4.76 -17.95
C GLN A 49 5.98 4.16 -16.70
N PRO A 50 5.05 3.19 -16.83
CA PRO A 50 4.53 2.49 -15.68
C PRO A 50 5.64 1.67 -15.03
N TYR A 51 5.76 1.72 -13.69
CA TYR A 51 6.78 1.00 -12.96
C TYR A 51 6.23 0.13 -11.82
N TYR A 52 4.99 0.35 -11.38
CA TYR A 52 4.28 -0.56 -10.48
C TYR A 52 2.78 -0.50 -10.67
N MET A 53 2.09 -1.60 -10.33
CA MET A 53 0.64 -1.69 -10.28
C MET A 53 0.20 -2.29 -8.95
N TYR A 54 -0.91 -1.78 -8.41
CA TYR A 54 -1.49 -2.27 -7.17
C TYR A 54 -3.00 -2.32 -7.25
N ARG A 55 -3.56 -3.50 -6.94
CA ARG A 55 -5.01 -3.71 -6.89
C ARG A 55 -5.49 -3.88 -5.46
N GLN A 56 -6.58 -3.21 -5.11
CA GLN A 56 -7.31 -3.44 -3.88
C GLN A 56 -8.65 -4.12 -4.16
N LYS A 57 -9.26 -4.71 -3.13
CA LYS A 57 -10.64 -5.20 -3.22
C LYS A 57 -11.61 -4.02 -3.34
N ASN A 58 -12.68 -4.20 -4.14
CA ASN A 58 -13.75 -3.22 -4.33
C ASN A 58 -13.30 -1.90 -4.97
N MET A 59 -12.41 -1.96 -5.94
CA MET A 59 -12.06 -0.80 -6.77
C MET A 59 -13.12 -0.59 -7.86
N ALA A 60 -13.44 0.67 -8.13
CA ALA A 60 -14.34 1.04 -9.21
C ALA A 60 -13.81 0.54 -10.56
N GLY A 61 -14.66 -0.10 -11.35
CA GLY A 61 -14.31 -0.69 -12.65
C GLY A 61 -13.33 -1.88 -12.58
N ASN A 62 -12.97 -2.33 -11.36
CA ASN A 62 -12.00 -3.40 -11.14
C ASN A 62 -10.59 -3.13 -11.71
N TYR A 63 -10.24 -1.84 -11.86
CA TYR A 63 -8.94 -1.39 -12.34
C TYR A 63 -7.90 -1.30 -11.22
N GLU A 64 -6.63 -1.24 -11.61
CA GLU A 64 -5.50 -1.09 -10.70
C GLU A 64 -5.16 0.38 -10.43
N ASN A 65 -4.42 0.62 -9.34
CA ASN A 65 -3.62 1.83 -9.21
C ASN A 65 -2.32 1.63 -9.97
N VAL A 66 -1.93 2.61 -10.78
CA VAL A 66 -0.72 2.53 -11.59
C VAL A 66 0.20 3.68 -11.25
N GLY A 67 1.45 3.38 -10.91
CA GLY A 67 2.51 4.37 -10.75
C GLY A 67 3.30 4.53 -12.04
N TYR A 68 3.44 5.77 -12.48
CA TYR A 68 4.23 6.17 -13.64
C TYR A 68 5.41 7.02 -13.20
N SER A 69 6.55 6.89 -13.85
CA SER A 69 7.76 7.65 -13.51
C SER A 69 8.64 7.85 -14.74
N LYS A 70 9.40 8.95 -14.75
CA LYS A 70 10.55 9.10 -15.62
C LYS A 70 11.64 8.13 -15.17
N ALA A 71 12.48 7.70 -16.10
CA ALA A 71 13.57 6.76 -15.81
C ALA A 71 14.48 7.29 -14.69
N GLY A 72 14.75 6.47 -13.68
CA GLY A 72 15.55 6.81 -12.51
C GLY A 72 14.87 7.72 -11.48
N LYS A 73 13.54 7.92 -11.59
CA LYS A 73 12.73 8.70 -10.65
C LYS A 73 11.62 7.87 -9.98
N GLU A 74 11.73 6.56 -10.08
CA GLU A 74 10.82 5.60 -9.45
C GLU A 74 10.90 5.72 -7.93
N CYS A 75 9.75 5.65 -7.26
CA CYS A 75 9.71 5.60 -5.81
C CYS A 75 10.15 4.21 -5.33
N ILE A 76 11.35 4.12 -4.80
CA ILE A 76 11.95 2.85 -4.31
C ILE A 76 11.05 2.18 -3.27
N TYR A 77 10.36 2.94 -2.41
CA TYR A 77 9.43 2.39 -1.44
C TYR A 77 8.29 1.59 -2.11
N ASN A 78 7.73 2.12 -3.20
CA ASN A 78 6.66 1.41 -3.93
C ASN A 78 7.17 0.10 -4.52
N VAL A 79 8.37 0.08 -5.07
CA VAL A 79 9.00 -1.13 -5.61
C VAL A 79 9.23 -2.15 -4.49
N LEU A 80 9.87 -1.74 -3.40
CA LEU A 80 10.21 -2.63 -2.28
C LEU A 80 8.99 -3.24 -1.60
N ILE A 81 7.90 -2.47 -1.45
CA ILE A 81 6.67 -2.99 -0.82
C ILE A 81 5.95 -4.00 -1.72
N MET A 82 6.01 -3.81 -3.05
CA MET A 82 5.38 -4.72 -4.02
C MET A 82 6.19 -6.00 -4.22
N GLU A 83 7.51 -5.89 -4.29
CA GLU A 83 8.43 -7.02 -4.48
C GLU A 83 8.67 -7.84 -3.21
N GLU A 84 8.22 -7.35 -2.05
CA GLU A 84 8.39 -8.02 -0.75
C GLU A 84 9.84 -8.36 -0.41
N LYS A 85 10.78 -7.54 -0.86
CA LYS A 85 12.23 -7.75 -0.73
C LYS A 85 12.80 -7.29 0.61
N GLN A 86 12.08 -6.43 1.32
CA GLN A 86 12.62 -5.76 2.49
C GLN A 86 11.59 -5.63 3.61
N THR A 87 12.05 -5.81 4.84
CA THR A 87 11.29 -5.46 6.05
C THR A 87 10.96 -3.98 6.08
N ILE A 88 9.69 -3.64 6.34
CA ILE A 88 9.20 -2.27 6.45
C ILE A 88 8.62 -2.06 7.84
N ILE A 89 9.23 -1.20 8.61
CA ILE A 89 8.74 -0.81 9.93
C ILE A 89 7.78 0.36 9.77
N ALA A 90 6.54 0.17 10.24
CA ALA A 90 5.48 1.17 10.14
C ALA A 90 5.15 1.78 11.50
N MET A 91 4.89 3.09 11.52
CA MET A 91 4.51 3.87 12.69
C MET A 91 3.17 4.57 12.45
N GLY A 92 2.45 4.85 13.53
CA GLY A 92 1.14 5.51 13.48
C GLY A 92 -0.02 4.57 13.76
N ALA A 93 -1.20 5.15 14.03
CA ALA A 93 -2.43 4.41 14.25
C ALA A 93 -2.83 3.63 13.00
N GLY A 94 -3.17 2.35 13.17
CA GLY A 94 -3.54 1.45 12.07
C GLY A 94 -2.41 1.05 11.13
N ALA A 95 -1.17 1.47 11.40
CA ALA A 95 -0.03 1.08 10.61
C ALA A 95 0.36 -0.38 10.85
N SER A 96 0.82 -1.07 9.82
CA SER A 96 1.23 -2.48 9.85
C SER A 96 2.68 -2.60 9.40
N SER A 97 3.56 -2.99 10.33
CA SER A 97 4.94 -3.35 9.98
C SER A 97 4.93 -4.69 9.26
N LYS A 98 5.64 -4.78 8.16
CA LYS A 98 5.78 -5.98 7.34
C LYS A 98 7.20 -6.51 7.50
N ILE A 99 7.33 -7.68 8.07
CA ILE A 99 8.61 -8.32 8.31
C ILE A 99 8.81 -9.42 7.27
N VAL A 100 9.91 -9.35 6.56
CA VAL A 100 10.28 -10.28 5.50
C VAL A 100 11.38 -11.20 6.03
N PHE A 101 11.11 -12.49 6.04
CA PHE A 101 12.08 -13.54 6.39
C PHE A 101 12.58 -14.17 5.11
N HIS A 102 13.89 -14.14 4.93
CA HIS A 102 14.55 -14.79 3.80
C HIS A 102 14.97 -16.20 4.20
N ASN A 103 14.47 -17.22 3.48
CA ASN A 103 14.92 -18.58 3.70
C ASN A 103 16.38 -18.71 3.30
N GLN A 104 17.19 -19.31 4.16
CA GLN A 104 18.62 -19.53 3.92
C GLN A 104 18.93 -20.74 3.02
N SER A 105 17.91 -21.46 2.53
CA SER A 105 18.10 -22.61 1.65
C SER A 105 18.12 -22.17 0.19
N ASP A 106 19.15 -22.54 -0.54
CA ASP A 106 19.38 -22.19 -1.96
C ASP A 106 18.27 -22.65 -2.92
N ASP A 107 17.43 -23.63 -2.51
CA ASP A 107 16.42 -24.24 -3.36
C ASP A 107 14.99 -23.70 -3.16
N ASP A 108 14.72 -22.93 -2.11
CA ASP A 108 13.39 -22.42 -1.81
C ASP A 108 13.39 -20.87 -1.74
N HIS A 109 12.97 -20.25 -2.82
CA HIS A 109 12.76 -18.79 -2.90
C HIS A 109 11.46 -18.32 -2.20
N SER A 110 10.84 -19.17 -1.37
CA SER A 110 9.65 -18.78 -0.63
C SER A 110 10.01 -17.74 0.43
N VAL A 111 9.27 -16.64 0.45
CA VAL A 111 9.42 -15.56 1.40
C VAL A 111 8.30 -15.69 2.43
N ARG A 112 8.67 -15.86 3.72
CA ARG A 112 7.71 -15.79 4.82
C ARG A 112 7.53 -14.34 5.23
N ILE A 113 6.28 -13.89 5.29
CA ILE A 113 5.94 -12.54 5.70
C ILE A 113 5.09 -12.57 6.95
N GLU A 114 5.50 -11.82 7.96
CA GLU A 114 4.71 -11.58 9.15
C GLU A 114 4.40 -10.10 9.32
N ARG A 115 3.33 -9.78 10.07
CA ARG A 115 2.89 -8.42 10.31
C ARG A 115 2.77 -8.13 11.80
N VAL A 116 3.30 -6.97 12.19
CA VAL A 116 3.10 -6.40 13.52
C VAL A 116 2.27 -5.13 13.37
N GLU A 117 1.02 -5.22 13.82
CA GLU A 117 0.05 -4.15 13.62
C GLU A 117 -0.09 -3.25 14.85
N ASN A 118 -0.27 -1.97 14.61
CA ASN A 118 -0.71 -1.00 15.60
C ASN A 118 -2.25 -0.98 15.67
N VAL A 119 -2.80 -0.55 16.81
CA VAL A 119 -4.24 -0.34 16.95
C VAL A 119 -4.71 0.75 15.97
N LYS A 120 -5.92 0.61 15.45
CA LYS A 120 -6.43 1.47 14.36
C LYS A 120 -6.98 2.80 14.84
N ASP A 121 -7.58 2.81 16.02
CA ASP A 121 -8.12 4.03 16.62
C ASP A 121 -7.00 4.94 17.12
N VAL A 122 -7.06 6.22 16.79
CA VAL A 122 -6.01 7.21 17.10
C VAL A 122 -5.86 7.43 18.59
N THR A 123 -6.96 7.53 19.33
CA THR A 123 -6.95 7.75 20.79
C THR A 123 -6.32 6.54 21.48
N ASN A 124 -6.79 5.32 21.16
CA ASN A 124 -6.21 4.09 21.68
C ASN A 124 -4.72 3.93 21.31
N TYR A 125 -4.31 4.40 20.12
CA TYR A 125 -2.91 4.35 19.72
C TYR A 125 -2.04 5.25 20.61
N ILE A 126 -2.49 6.45 20.90
CA ILE A 126 -1.78 7.41 21.74
C ILE A 126 -1.70 6.88 23.18
N GLU A 127 -2.82 6.41 23.73
CA GLU A 127 -2.88 5.91 25.11
C GLU A 127 -2.06 4.61 25.32
N ARG A 128 -1.89 3.81 24.26
CA ARG A 128 -1.20 2.51 24.31
C ARG A 128 0.11 2.51 23.51
N ILE A 129 0.75 3.66 23.36
CA ILE A 129 1.97 3.80 22.54
C ILE A 129 3.10 2.88 23.03
N ASP A 130 3.27 2.77 24.33
CA ASP A 130 4.31 1.92 24.93
C ASP A 130 4.05 0.44 24.61
N GLU A 131 2.80 -0.01 24.66
CA GLU A 131 2.43 -1.36 24.24
C GLU A 131 2.75 -1.63 22.79
N MET A 132 2.49 -0.65 21.88
CA MET A 132 2.83 -0.79 20.45
C MET A 132 4.34 -0.88 20.23
N ILE A 133 5.13 -0.15 21.02
CA ILE A 133 6.59 -0.21 21.01
C ILE A 133 7.06 -1.59 21.52
N ASP A 134 6.52 -2.05 22.64
CA ASP A 134 6.93 -3.31 23.26
C ASP A 134 6.56 -4.52 22.39
N ARG A 135 5.42 -4.52 21.71
CA ARG A 135 5.07 -5.56 20.75
C ARG A 135 6.13 -5.68 19.65
N LYS A 136 6.59 -4.56 19.09
CA LYS A 136 7.64 -4.58 18.07
C LYS A 136 8.98 -5.04 18.64
N ARG A 137 9.38 -4.50 19.80
CA ARG A 137 10.62 -4.91 20.47
C ARG A 137 10.66 -6.41 20.75
N LYS A 138 9.57 -6.95 21.30
CA LYS A 138 9.46 -8.38 21.58
C LYS A 138 9.54 -9.19 20.29
N PHE A 139 8.79 -8.82 19.28
CA PHE A 139 8.81 -9.51 17.99
C PHE A 139 10.22 -9.54 17.38
N PHE A 140 10.90 -8.41 17.36
CA PHE A 140 12.26 -8.35 16.83
C PHE A 140 13.25 -9.12 17.67
N ALA A 141 13.16 -9.06 19.01
CA ALA A 141 14.03 -9.82 19.90
C ALA A 141 13.90 -11.34 19.70
N GLU A 142 12.69 -11.82 19.42
CA GLU A 142 12.41 -13.24 19.18
C GLU A 142 12.83 -13.73 17.79
N ASN A 143 13.01 -12.83 16.83
CA ASN A 143 13.21 -13.16 15.41
C ASN A 143 14.48 -12.53 14.78
N MET A 144 15.33 -11.88 15.56
CA MET A 144 16.50 -11.14 15.02
C MET A 144 17.49 -12.00 14.21
N GLU A 145 17.57 -13.30 14.50
CA GLU A 145 18.46 -14.22 13.78
C GLU A 145 17.89 -14.66 12.41
N LEU A 146 16.62 -14.36 12.14
CA LEU A 146 15.88 -14.82 10.96
C LEU A 146 15.55 -13.67 9.97
N ILE A 147 15.84 -12.42 10.34
CA ILE A 147 15.58 -11.19 9.56
C ILE A 147 16.91 -10.70 8.95
#